data_18e8e6228d1b6d0c85c524e0dda86959
#
_entry.id   18e8e6228d1b6d0c85c524e0dda86959
#
_cell.length_a   1.000
_cell.length_b   1.000
_cell.length_c   1.000
_cell.angle_alpha   90.00
_cell.angle_beta   90.00
_cell.angle_gamma   90.00
#
_symmetry.space_group_name_H-M   'P 1'
#
loop_
_entity.id
_entity.type
_entity.pdbx_description
1 polymer ?
#
loop_
_entity_poly.entity_id
_entity_poly.type
_entity_poly.pdbx_seq_one_letter_code
_entity_poly.pdbx_strand_id
1 'polypeptide(L)'
;KTVNASGGAQTTPFEIRADAYDENRHFFLAHFFRDNYDKFASKLPYVSSGVSINRIEVWITNKQGNYEESRNIVGFMDLAENVHIGNDHWISATAQQNPMNNSNSLYAEIKNGYPDARNINLVTQALEPLSVYGIEGGQDYVKIESARKLTSSEYTLNSQLGYISLKSKLNADEMIAVAYEYTYNGQVYQVGEFSGDVTDTDQCLFLKMLKGSTISTSLPIWDLMMKNVYSLGAYQVQKDKFRLYIKYPVSYKHL
;
A
#
# COMPACT_ATOMS: atom_id res chain seq x y z
N LYS A 1 38.60 36.44 25.79
CA LYS A 1 38.66 35.64 24.53
C LYS A 1 37.24 35.36 24.10
N THR A 2 36.76 36.06 23.08
CA THR A 2 35.46 35.82 22.46
C THR A 2 35.65 34.69 21.44
N VAL A 3 35.03 33.55 21.65
CA VAL A 3 35.01 32.48 20.65
C VAL A 3 33.83 32.74 19.75
N ASN A 4 34.06 33.26 18.56
CA ASN A 4 33.06 33.35 17.50
C ASN A 4 32.95 31.97 16.84
N ALA A 5 31.95 31.19 17.24
CA ALA A 5 31.56 29.98 16.51
C ALA A 5 30.72 30.43 15.29
N SER A 6 31.35 30.62 14.16
CA SER A 6 30.64 30.80 12.87
C SER A 6 30.15 29.43 12.39
N GLY A 7 28.96 29.03 12.81
CA GLY A 7 28.25 27.91 12.25
C GLY A 7 27.78 28.23 10.84
N GLY A 8 28.66 28.20 9.86
CA GLY A 8 28.30 28.31 8.46
C GLY A 8 27.56 27.05 8.02
N ALA A 9 26.37 27.17 7.42
CA ALA A 9 25.71 26.07 6.78
C ALA A 9 26.60 25.49 5.68
N GLN A 10 27.09 24.27 5.85
CA GLN A 10 27.91 23.60 4.86
C GLN A 10 27.01 23.09 3.73
N THR A 11 27.26 23.50 2.50
CA THR A 11 26.59 22.98 1.32
C THR A 11 27.37 21.76 0.83
N THR A 12 26.77 20.59 0.92
CA THR A 12 27.36 19.35 0.43
C THR A 12 26.58 18.90 -0.83
N PRO A 13 27.25 18.76 -1.98
CA PRO A 13 26.61 18.19 -3.15
C PRO A 13 26.32 16.71 -2.94
N PHE A 14 25.20 16.24 -3.44
CA PHE A 14 24.84 14.81 -3.48
C PHE A 14 24.36 14.44 -4.88
N GLU A 15 24.53 13.18 -5.23
CA GLU A 15 24.02 12.61 -6.48
C GLU A 15 23.37 11.26 -6.17
N ILE A 16 22.14 11.08 -6.63
CA ILE A 16 21.37 9.86 -6.42
C ILE A 16 20.88 9.38 -7.79
N ARG A 17 21.10 8.11 -8.09
CA ARG A 17 20.58 7.49 -9.31
C ARG A 17 19.08 7.26 -9.21
N ALA A 18 18.36 7.32 -10.33
CA ALA A 18 16.93 7.14 -10.37
C ALA A 18 16.46 5.72 -9.92
N ASP A 19 17.33 4.73 -10.05
CA ASP A 19 17.09 3.35 -9.60
C ASP A 19 17.40 3.12 -8.11
N ALA A 20 18.00 4.09 -7.41
CA ALA A 20 18.33 4.02 -5.99
C ALA A 20 17.21 4.60 -5.09
N TYR A 21 15.95 4.40 -5.47
CA TYR A 21 14.82 4.78 -4.62
C TYR A 21 14.70 3.88 -3.39
N ASP A 22 13.99 4.34 -2.37
CA ASP A 22 13.80 3.64 -1.10
C ASP A 22 12.74 2.53 -1.26
N GLU A 23 13.15 1.41 -1.87
CA GLU A 23 12.29 0.28 -2.23
C GLU A 23 11.68 -0.42 -1.02
N ASN A 24 10.51 -1.05 -1.20
CA ASN A 24 9.82 -1.88 -0.20
C ASN A 24 9.51 -1.16 1.12
N ARG A 25 9.33 0.14 1.07
CA ARG A 25 9.13 0.96 2.26
C ARG A 25 7.92 1.90 2.20
N HIS A 26 7.60 2.43 1.03
CA HIS A 26 6.53 3.42 0.85
C HIS A 26 5.45 2.86 -0.07
N PHE A 27 4.19 2.86 0.38
CA PHE A 27 3.09 2.24 -0.35
C PHE A 27 1.85 3.14 -0.34
N PHE A 28 1.25 3.35 -1.52
CA PHE A 28 -0.11 3.84 -1.62
C PHE A 28 -1.09 2.77 -1.14
N LEU A 29 -2.16 3.20 -0.50
CA LEU A 29 -3.21 2.29 0.01
C LEU A 29 -4.11 1.77 -1.12
N ALA A 30 -4.25 2.54 -2.21
CA ALA A 30 -5.01 2.18 -3.40
C ALA A 30 -4.49 2.97 -4.61
N HIS A 31 -4.83 2.52 -5.83
CA HIS A 31 -4.54 3.25 -7.07
C HIS A 31 -5.25 4.61 -7.10
N PHE A 32 -6.42 4.72 -6.50
CA PHE A 32 -7.12 5.99 -6.33
C PHE A 32 -6.21 7.08 -5.73
N PHE A 33 -5.45 6.75 -4.70
CA PHE A 33 -4.53 7.72 -4.07
C PHE A 33 -3.32 8.00 -4.94
N ARG A 34 -2.78 6.98 -5.62
CA ARG A 34 -1.67 7.12 -6.56
C ARG A 34 -2.04 8.01 -7.74
N ASP A 35 -3.18 7.75 -8.37
CA ASP A 35 -3.61 8.43 -9.59
C ASP A 35 -4.01 9.89 -9.34
N ASN A 36 -4.42 10.21 -8.11
CA ASN A 36 -4.74 11.57 -7.71
C ASN A 36 -3.62 12.28 -6.94
N TYR A 37 -2.47 11.63 -6.72
CA TYR A 37 -1.40 12.16 -5.87
C TYR A 37 -0.92 13.55 -6.30
N ASP A 38 -0.58 13.72 -7.57
CA ASP A 38 -0.08 15.00 -8.10
C ASP A 38 -1.11 16.12 -7.98
N LYS A 39 -2.39 15.80 -8.23
CA LYS A 39 -3.49 16.72 -8.07
C LYS A 39 -3.63 17.15 -6.60
N PHE A 40 -3.62 16.20 -5.68
CA PHE A 40 -3.79 16.46 -4.25
C PHE A 40 -2.60 17.23 -3.65
N ALA A 41 -1.38 16.93 -4.12
CA ALA A 41 -0.14 17.54 -3.66
C ALA A 41 0.25 18.82 -4.42
N SER A 42 -0.55 19.28 -5.38
CA SER A 42 -0.21 20.39 -6.30
C SER A 42 0.10 21.73 -5.61
N LYS A 43 -0.38 21.93 -4.38
CA LYS A 43 -0.24 23.19 -3.62
C LYS A 43 0.35 22.99 -2.22
N LEU A 44 1.32 22.09 -2.08
CA LEU A 44 1.98 21.86 -0.79
C LEU A 44 2.47 23.18 -0.17
N PRO A 45 2.32 23.36 1.16
CA PRO A 45 1.95 22.34 2.17
C PRO A 45 0.45 22.05 2.28
N TYR A 46 -0.40 22.69 1.52
CA TYR A 46 -1.85 22.45 1.52
C TYR A 46 -2.19 21.26 0.63
N VAL A 47 -2.79 20.23 1.23
CA VAL A 47 -3.29 19.05 0.50
C VAL A 47 -4.77 19.24 0.19
N SER A 48 -5.13 19.20 -1.08
CA SER A 48 -6.50 19.44 -1.56
C SER A 48 -7.24 18.15 -1.92
N SER A 49 -7.03 17.09 -1.15
CA SER A 49 -7.61 15.77 -1.45
C SER A 49 -9.10 15.64 -1.07
N GLY A 50 -9.54 16.33 -0.04
CA GLY A 50 -10.83 16.07 0.60
C GLY A 50 -10.90 14.70 1.30
N VAL A 51 -9.78 13.96 1.35
CA VAL A 51 -9.65 12.65 1.97
C VAL A 51 -9.09 12.77 3.38
N SER A 52 -9.60 11.95 4.28
CA SER A 52 -9.01 11.72 5.61
C SER A 52 -9.07 10.24 5.95
N ILE A 53 -7.92 9.59 6.06
CA ILE A 53 -7.85 8.21 6.60
C ILE A 53 -8.08 8.30 8.10
N ASN A 54 -9.16 7.67 8.57
CA ASN A 54 -9.59 7.73 9.97
C ASN A 54 -9.03 6.55 10.79
N ARG A 55 -8.92 5.39 10.15
CA ARG A 55 -8.45 4.16 10.78
C ARG A 55 -7.67 3.32 9.79
N ILE A 56 -6.62 2.64 10.26
CA ILE A 56 -5.83 1.72 9.45
C ILE A 56 -5.28 0.59 10.33
N GLU A 57 -5.26 -0.61 9.81
CA GLU A 57 -4.48 -1.74 10.31
C GLU A 57 -3.54 -2.21 9.21
N VAL A 58 -2.27 -2.36 9.58
CA VAL A 58 -1.21 -2.79 8.65
C VAL A 58 -0.70 -4.14 9.14
N TRP A 59 -0.68 -5.11 8.25
CA TRP A 59 -0.30 -6.49 8.53
C TRP A 59 0.83 -6.93 7.61
N ILE A 60 1.83 -7.62 8.18
CA ILE A 60 2.97 -8.13 7.43
C ILE A 60 3.21 -9.60 7.74
N THR A 61 3.97 -10.26 6.88
CA THR A 61 4.49 -11.60 7.14
C THR A 61 5.22 -11.65 8.48
N ASN A 62 4.90 -12.60 9.33
CA ASN A 62 5.51 -12.75 10.64
C ASN A 62 6.75 -13.63 10.57
N LYS A 63 7.93 -13.00 10.62
CA LYS A 63 9.23 -13.68 10.68
C LYS A 63 9.82 -13.76 12.08
N GLN A 64 9.22 -13.05 13.03
CA GLN A 64 9.76 -12.96 14.40
C GLN A 64 9.21 -14.02 15.35
N GLY A 65 8.20 -14.80 14.91
CA GLY A 65 7.60 -15.85 15.72
C GLY A 65 6.78 -15.34 16.92
N ASN A 66 6.43 -14.06 16.95
CA ASN A 66 5.48 -13.53 17.93
C ASN A 66 4.05 -13.74 17.43
N TYR A 67 3.30 -14.59 18.12
CA TYR A 67 1.96 -15.02 17.72
C TYR A 67 0.84 -14.40 18.57
N GLU A 68 1.15 -13.55 19.55
CA GLU A 68 0.16 -13.03 20.51
C GLU A 68 -1.00 -12.25 19.85
N GLU A 69 -0.70 -11.55 18.73
CA GLU A 69 -1.73 -10.82 17.97
C GLU A 69 -1.71 -11.21 16.48
N SER A 70 -1.31 -12.45 16.17
CA SER A 70 -1.27 -12.89 14.79
C SER A 70 -2.66 -13.29 14.26
N ARG A 71 -2.89 -13.06 12.97
CA ARG A 71 -4.10 -13.45 12.26
C ARG A 71 -3.76 -14.08 10.92
N ASN A 72 -4.57 -15.02 10.50
CA ASN A 72 -4.53 -15.50 9.13
C ASN A 72 -5.21 -14.51 8.21
N ILE A 73 -4.64 -14.29 7.03
CA ILE A 73 -5.09 -13.28 6.07
C ILE A 73 -5.22 -13.90 4.70
N VAL A 74 -6.31 -13.59 4.02
CA VAL A 74 -6.41 -13.69 2.57
C VAL A 74 -6.35 -12.28 2.01
N GLY A 75 -5.22 -11.97 1.38
CA GLY A 75 -4.97 -10.66 0.79
C GLY A 75 -5.35 -10.66 -0.69
N PHE A 76 -6.22 -9.75 -1.10
CA PHE A 76 -6.65 -9.59 -2.48
C PHE A 76 -5.93 -8.41 -3.14
N MET A 77 -5.46 -8.60 -4.38
CA MET A 77 -4.69 -7.59 -5.10
C MET A 77 -5.56 -6.41 -5.53
N ASP A 78 -6.79 -6.70 -5.96
CA ASP A 78 -7.76 -5.70 -6.44
C ASP A 78 -8.98 -5.54 -5.53
N LEU A 79 -8.83 -5.80 -4.25
CA LEU A 79 -9.92 -5.58 -3.31
C LEU A 79 -10.36 -4.12 -3.37
N ALA A 80 -11.66 -3.92 -3.55
CA ALA A 80 -12.32 -2.61 -3.58
C ALA A 80 -11.92 -1.67 -4.74
N GLU A 81 -11.19 -2.17 -5.75
CA GLU A 81 -10.81 -1.35 -6.92
C GLU A 81 -11.33 -1.97 -8.21
N ASN A 82 -12.26 -1.30 -8.86
CA ASN A 82 -12.94 -1.79 -10.06
C ASN A 82 -12.15 -1.54 -11.37
N VAL A 83 -11.07 -0.79 -11.33
CA VAL A 83 -10.30 -0.39 -12.53
C VAL A 83 -9.34 -1.49 -12.97
N HIS A 84 -8.90 -2.34 -12.04
CA HIS A 84 -7.84 -3.32 -12.25
C HIS A 84 -8.34 -4.77 -12.36
N ILE A 85 -9.62 -5.00 -12.04
CA ILE A 85 -10.26 -6.31 -12.25
C ILE A 85 -10.63 -6.43 -13.72
N GLY A 86 -9.93 -7.31 -14.43
CA GLY A 86 -10.10 -7.49 -15.87
C GLY A 86 -11.36 -8.23 -16.32
N ASN A 87 -12.22 -8.68 -15.40
CA ASN A 87 -13.41 -9.46 -15.71
C ASN A 87 -14.70 -8.69 -15.37
N ASP A 88 -15.58 -8.51 -16.34
CA ASP A 88 -16.87 -7.82 -16.19
C ASP A 88 -17.79 -8.45 -15.13
N HIS A 89 -17.56 -9.70 -14.73
CA HIS A 89 -18.29 -10.35 -13.65
C HIS A 89 -18.18 -9.59 -12.32
N TRP A 90 -17.00 -8.99 -12.06
CA TRP A 90 -16.73 -8.27 -10.81
C TRP A 90 -17.12 -6.79 -10.85
N ILE A 91 -17.21 -6.24 -12.06
CA ILE A 91 -17.43 -4.81 -12.27
C ILE A 91 -18.93 -4.56 -12.40
N SER A 92 -19.49 -3.80 -11.46
CA SER A 92 -20.87 -3.31 -11.56
C SER A 92 -20.93 -2.06 -12.45
N ALA A 93 -21.99 -1.94 -13.23
CA ALA A 93 -22.29 -0.71 -13.99
C ALA A 93 -22.48 0.52 -13.07
N THR A 94 -22.76 0.30 -11.80
CA THR A 94 -22.86 1.32 -10.75
C THR A 94 -21.62 1.41 -9.87
N ALA A 95 -20.52 0.76 -10.27
CA ALA A 95 -19.28 0.77 -9.51
C ALA A 95 -18.81 2.19 -9.24
N GLN A 96 -18.48 2.47 -7.99
CA GLN A 96 -18.00 3.79 -7.58
C GLN A 96 -16.50 3.91 -7.91
N GLN A 97 -16.07 5.13 -8.23
CA GLN A 97 -14.66 5.40 -8.54
C GLN A 97 -13.78 5.39 -7.28
N ASN A 98 -14.37 5.59 -6.10
CA ASN A 98 -13.65 5.58 -4.84
C ASN A 98 -13.54 4.14 -4.32
N PRO A 99 -12.35 3.70 -3.86
CA PRO A 99 -12.19 2.35 -3.35
C PRO A 99 -13.00 2.15 -2.07
N MET A 100 -13.78 1.09 -2.04
CA MET A 100 -14.52 0.61 -0.87
C MET A 100 -14.88 -0.86 -1.06
N ASN A 101 -15.24 -1.59 0.00
CA ASN A 101 -15.48 -3.03 -0.07
C ASN A 101 -16.54 -3.46 -1.09
N ASN A 102 -17.38 -2.56 -1.53
CA ASN A 102 -18.42 -2.79 -2.53
C ASN A 102 -18.28 -1.94 -3.81
N SER A 103 -17.09 -1.41 -4.11
CA SER A 103 -16.85 -0.76 -5.41
C SER A 103 -16.80 -1.77 -6.57
N ASN A 104 -16.52 -3.04 -6.25
CA ASN A 104 -16.78 -4.19 -7.11
C ASN A 104 -17.51 -5.27 -6.31
N SER A 105 -17.94 -6.35 -6.95
CA SER A 105 -18.69 -7.43 -6.28
C SER A 105 -17.79 -8.44 -5.55
N LEU A 106 -16.47 -8.41 -5.75
CA LEU A 106 -15.53 -9.44 -5.28
C LEU A 106 -15.64 -9.70 -3.77
N TYR A 107 -15.54 -8.65 -2.97
CA TYR A 107 -15.61 -8.80 -1.51
C TYR A 107 -16.94 -9.40 -1.05
N ALA A 108 -18.06 -8.89 -1.57
CA ALA A 108 -19.39 -9.35 -1.19
C ALA A 108 -19.62 -10.81 -1.61
N GLU A 109 -19.16 -11.20 -2.79
CA GLU A 109 -19.30 -12.54 -3.30
C GLU A 109 -18.48 -13.54 -2.50
N ILE A 110 -17.22 -13.24 -2.21
CA ILE A 110 -16.37 -14.14 -1.42
C ILE A 110 -16.92 -14.25 0.01
N LYS A 111 -17.27 -13.13 0.63
CA LYS A 111 -17.78 -13.13 2.00
C LYS A 111 -19.06 -13.94 2.16
N ASN A 112 -19.99 -13.85 1.21
CA ASN A 112 -21.32 -14.46 1.31
C ASN A 112 -21.40 -15.83 0.64
N GLY A 113 -20.66 -16.05 -0.45
CA GLY A 113 -20.74 -17.26 -1.27
C GLY A 113 -19.69 -18.31 -0.93
N TYR A 114 -18.59 -17.93 -0.29
CA TYR A 114 -17.44 -18.82 -0.06
C TYR A 114 -16.98 -18.81 1.40
N PRO A 115 -17.83 -19.26 2.35
CA PRO A 115 -17.50 -19.22 3.78
C PRO A 115 -16.24 -20.01 4.14
N ASP A 116 -15.94 -21.08 3.42
CA ASP A 116 -14.73 -21.89 3.63
C ASP A 116 -13.44 -21.13 3.32
N ALA A 117 -13.50 -20.02 2.58
CA ALA A 117 -12.36 -19.11 2.40
C ALA A 117 -11.93 -18.40 3.71
N ARG A 118 -12.72 -18.51 4.77
CA ARG A 118 -12.33 -18.08 6.13
C ARG A 118 -11.33 -19.02 6.79
N ASN A 119 -11.22 -20.26 6.34
CA ASN A 119 -10.24 -21.21 6.84
C ASN A 119 -9.00 -21.21 5.96
N ILE A 120 -7.85 -20.82 6.52
CA ILE A 120 -6.58 -20.65 5.79
C ILE A 120 -6.17 -21.92 5.01
N ASN A 121 -6.49 -23.10 5.52
CA ASN A 121 -6.18 -24.37 4.87
C ASN A 121 -7.10 -24.68 3.68
N LEU A 122 -8.31 -24.13 3.67
CA LEU A 122 -9.32 -24.38 2.63
C LEU A 122 -9.41 -23.27 1.58
N VAL A 123 -8.76 -22.11 1.79
CA VAL A 123 -8.84 -20.93 0.90
C VAL A 123 -8.69 -21.30 -0.57
N THR A 124 -7.65 -22.04 -0.92
CA THR A 124 -7.35 -22.37 -2.32
C THR A 124 -8.48 -23.21 -2.94
N GLN A 125 -8.97 -24.21 -2.22
CA GLN A 125 -10.07 -25.05 -2.68
C GLN A 125 -11.39 -24.27 -2.73
N ALA A 126 -11.64 -23.43 -1.73
CA ALA A 126 -12.86 -22.63 -1.65
C ALA A 126 -12.95 -21.61 -2.79
N LEU A 127 -11.84 -21.01 -3.20
CA LEU A 127 -11.80 -19.99 -4.26
C LEU A 127 -11.56 -20.57 -5.66
N GLU A 128 -11.27 -21.88 -5.80
CA GLU A 128 -11.06 -22.54 -7.09
C GLU A 128 -12.22 -22.30 -8.10
N PRO A 129 -13.52 -22.34 -7.70
CA PRO A 129 -14.61 -22.07 -8.63
C PRO A 129 -14.56 -20.66 -9.27
N LEU A 130 -13.91 -19.70 -8.63
CA LEU A 130 -13.78 -18.34 -9.14
C LEU A 130 -12.75 -18.21 -10.27
N SER A 131 -11.97 -19.26 -10.54
CA SER A 131 -11.02 -19.30 -11.66
C SER A 131 -11.70 -19.13 -13.01
N VAL A 132 -12.96 -19.53 -13.16
CA VAL A 132 -13.75 -19.29 -14.38
C VAL A 132 -13.99 -17.80 -14.65
N TYR A 133 -13.86 -16.97 -13.63
CA TYR A 133 -13.96 -15.51 -13.69
C TYR A 133 -12.58 -14.83 -13.57
N GLY A 134 -11.49 -15.61 -13.69
CA GLY A 134 -10.13 -15.09 -13.72
C GLY A 134 -9.50 -14.84 -12.35
N ILE A 135 -10.04 -15.41 -11.26
CA ILE A 135 -9.41 -15.28 -9.92
C ILE A 135 -8.45 -16.45 -9.70
N GLU A 136 -7.17 -16.14 -9.62
CA GLU A 136 -6.10 -17.12 -9.46
C GLU A 136 -5.22 -16.82 -8.22
N GLY A 137 -4.85 -17.90 -7.51
CA GLY A 137 -3.93 -17.82 -6.40
C GLY A 137 -2.55 -17.36 -6.82
N GLY A 138 -1.98 -16.40 -6.10
CA GLY A 138 -0.68 -15.78 -6.41
C GLY A 138 -0.75 -14.61 -7.38
N GLN A 139 -1.83 -14.46 -8.16
CA GLN A 139 -2.06 -13.34 -9.07
C GLN A 139 -3.12 -12.38 -8.52
N ASP A 140 -4.24 -12.90 -8.01
CA ASP A 140 -5.37 -12.09 -7.55
C ASP A 140 -5.53 -12.13 -6.04
N TYR A 141 -5.12 -13.23 -5.42
CA TYR A 141 -5.07 -13.35 -3.96
C TYR A 141 -3.86 -14.13 -3.47
N VAL A 142 -3.46 -13.85 -2.25
CA VAL A 142 -2.42 -14.60 -1.53
C VAL A 142 -2.85 -14.90 -0.11
N LYS A 143 -2.32 -15.99 0.46
CA LYS A 143 -2.49 -16.35 1.86
C LYS A 143 -1.29 -15.86 2.66
N ILE A 144 -1.54 -15.26 3.82
CA ILE A 144 -0.51 -14.91 4.80
C ILE A 144 -0.88 -15.59 6.10
N GLU A 145 -0.17 -16.66 6.42
CA GLU A 145 -0.38 -17.40 7.66
C GLU A 145 0.25 -16.66 8.84
N SER A 146 -0.48 -16.58 9.94
CA SER A 146 -0.03 -15.95 11.18
C SER A 146 0.59 -14.56 10.96
N ALA A 147 0.00 -13.74 10.12
CA ALA A 147 0.46 -12.38 9.87
C ALA A 147 0.51 -11.55 11.16
N ARG A 148 1.52 -10.68 11.27
CA ARG A 148 1.71 -9.78 12.40
C ARG A 148 1.14 -8.39 12.10
N LYS A 149 0.38 -7.85 13.04
CA LYS A 149 -0.07 -6.46 12.97
C LYS A 149 1.07 -5.52 13.36
N LEU A 150 1.29 -4.47 12.56
CA LEU A 150 2.24 -3.42 12.89
C LEU A 150 1.64 -2.47 13.92
N THR A 151 2.46 -2.06 14.88
CA THR A 151 2.11 -0.98 15.80
C THR A 151 2.24 0.38 15.10
N SER A 152 1.57 1.40 15.62
CA SER A 152 1.62 2.77 15.07
C SER A 152 3.04 3.38 15.11
N SER A 153 3.96 2.82 15.91
CA SER A 153 5.35 3.24 15.95
C SER A 153 6.20 2.68 14.81
N GLU A 154 5.75 1.64 14.10
CA GLU A 154 6.51 0.95 13.06
C GLU A 154 6.28 1.52 11.66
N TYR A 155 5.29 2.39 11.49
CA TYR A 155 5.02 3.10 10.23
C TYR A 155 4.56 4.53 10.47
N THR A 156 4.52 5.31 9.42
CA THR A 156 3.86 6.62 9.39
C THR A 156 2.77 6.60 8.32
N LEU A 157 1.65 7.23 8.60
CA LEU A 157 0.53 7.38 7.68
C LEU A 157 0.41 8.83 7.24
N ASN A 158 0.33 9.06 5.93
CA ASN A 158 -0.18 10.32 5.41
C ASN A 158 -1.67 10.16 5.13
N SER A 159 -2.50 10.65 6.07
CA SER A 159 -3.96 10.46 6.04
C SER A 159 -4.65 11.19 4.89
N GLN A 160 -4.05 12.25 4.34
CA GLN A 160 -4.64 13.05 3.28
C GLN A 160 -4.19 12.60 1.88
N LEU A 161 -2.98 12.05 1.75
CA LEU A 161 -2.45 11.56 0.48
C LEU A 161 -2.61 10.05 0.32
N GLY A 162 -3.06 9.33 1.36
CA GLY A 162 -3.39 7.90 1.31
C GLY A 162 -2.20 6.99 1.07
N TYR A 163 -1.07 7.22 1.75
CA TYR A 163 0.07 6.33 1.72
C TYR A 163 0.68 6.09 3.09
N ILE A 164 1.36 4.98 3.23
CA ILE A 164 2.14 4.61 4.41
C ILE A 164 3.63 4.55 4.10
N SER A 165 4.44 4.84 5.11
CA SER A 165 5.89 4.71 5.07
C SER A 165 6.35 3.87 6.26
N LEU A 166 6.95 2.73 6.01
CA LEU A 166 7.46 1.84 7.05
C LEU A 166 8.74 2.40 7.65
N LYS A 167 8.96 2.19 8.95
CA LYS A 167 10.22 2.57 9.61
C LYS A 167 11.38 1.68 9.13
N SER A 168 11.12 0.40 8.93
CA SER A 168 12.06 -0.56 8.37
C SER A 168 11.51 -1.06 7.03
N LYS A 169 12.35 -1.14 6.01
CA LYS A 169 11.96 -1.70 4.72
C LYS A 169 11.66 -3.19 4.85
N LEU A 170 10.71 -3.67 4.05
CA LEU A 170 10.41 -5.10 3.94
C LEU A 170 11.51 -5.81 3.15
N ASN A 171 11.76 -7.06 3.50
CA ASN A 171 12.55 -7.94 2.67
C ASN A 171 11.79 -8.30 1.38
N ALA A 172 12.49 -8.83 0.40
CA ALA A 172 11.90 -9.14 -0.90
C ALA A 172 10.71 -10.11 -0.80
N ASP A 173 10.79 -11.09 0.08
CA ASP A 173 9.80 -12.14 0.32
C ASP A 173 8.72 -11.78 1.36
N GLU A 174 8.84 -10.65 2.04
CA GLU A 174 7.81 -10.20 2.98
C GLU A 174 6.64 -9.57 2.25
N MET A 175 5.44 -9.91 2.71
CA MET A 175 4.17 -9.41 2.18
C MET A 175 3.61 -8.35 3.12
N ILE A 176 2.82 -7.43 2.57
CA ILE A 176 2.08 -6.43 3.34
C ILE A 176 0.66 -6.31 2.83
N ALA A 177 -0.27 -6.31 3.77
CA ALA A 177 -1.70 -6.11 3.53
C ALA A 177 -2.29 -5.11 4.51
N VAL A 178 -3.37 -4.46 4.14
CA VAL A 178 -4.02 -3.42 4.94
C VAL A 178 -5.53 -3.56 4.97
N ALA A 179 -6.12 -3.11 6.08
CA ALA A 179 -7.49 -2.63 6.13
C ALA A 179 -7.47 -1.15 6.51
N TYR A 180 -8.30 -0.34 5.88
CA TYR A 180 -8.39 1.08 6.21
C TYR A 180 -9.80 1.61 6.00
N GLU A 181 -10.12 2.64 6.77
CA GLU A 181 -11.34 3.43 6.65
C GLU A 181 -10.95 4.88 6.35
N TYR A 182 -11.65 5.51 5.44
CA TYR A 182 -11.43 6.90 5.13
C TYR A 182 -12.74 7.64 4.85
N THR A 183 -12.71 8.95 5.09
CA THR A 183 -13.77 9.87 4.70
C THR A 183 -13.36 10.61 3.43
N TYR A 184 -14.28 10.69 2.48
CA TYR A 184 -14.13 11.50 1.27
C TYR A 184 -15.46 12.19 0.95
N ASN A 185 -15.43 13.52 0.80
CA ASN A 185 -16.62 14.34 0.56
C ASN A 185 -17.76 14.08 1.59
N GLY A 186 -17.42 13.85 2.85
CA GLY A 186 -18.36 13.61 3.94
C GLY A 186 -18.92 12.19 4.00
N GLN A 187 -18.50 11.29 3.11
CA GLN A 187 -18.89 9.88 3.15
C GLN A 187 -17.75 9.01 3.65
N VAL A 188 -18.10 7.96 4.39
CA VAL A 188 -17.14 7.00 4.96
C VAL A 188 -17.07 5.77 4.09
N TYR A 189 -15.85 5.32 3.81
CA TYR A 189 -15.55 4.17 2.99
C TYR A 189 -14.60 3.24 3.76
N GLN A 190 -14.81 1.93 3.66
CA GLN A 190 -13.95 0.91 4.25
C GLN A 190 -13.42 -0.04 3.18
N VAL A 191 -12.14 -0.35 3.25
CA VAL A 191 -11.45 -1.34 2.42
C VAL A 191 -10.79 -2.38 3.33
N GLY A 192 -11.08 -3.65 3.07
CA GLY A 192 -10.64 -4.74 3.93
C GLY A 192 -11.43 -4.84 5.24
N GLU A 193 -11.06 -5.78 6.06
CA GLU A 193 -11.68 -6.07 7.35
C GLU A 193 -10.71 -5.76 8.48
N PHE A 194 -11.17 -5.03 9.47
CA PHE A 194 -10.40 -4.84 10.69
C PHE A 194 -10.45 -6.10 11.56
N SER A 195 -9.43 -6.27 12.39
CA SER A 195 -9.36 -7.39 13.34
C SER A 195 -10.56 -7.44 14.28
N GLY A 196 -11.18 -6.29 14.55
CA GLY A 196 -12.42 -6.20 15.35
C GLY A 196 -13.71 -6.56 14.60
N ASP A 197 -13.69 -6.57 13.26
CA ASP A 197 -14.87 -6.90 12.44
C ASP A 197 -15.09 -8.43 12.38
N VAL A 198 -14.00 -9.20 12.56
CA VAL A 198 -14.00 -10.67 12.59
C VAL A 198 -13.45 -11.13 13.92
N THR A 199 -14.33 -11.35 14.88
CA THR A 199 -13.99 -11.64 16.28
C THR A 199 -13.44 -13.06 16.47
N ASP A 200 -13.80 -13.99 15.60
CA ASP A 200 -13.24 -15.34 15.58
C ASP A 200 -11.81 -15.29 15.04
N THR A 201 -10.84 -15.55 15.91
CA THR A 201 -9.40 -15.45 15.59
C THR A 201 -8.92 -16.54 14.64
N ASP A 202 -9.64 -17.66 14.53
CA ASP A 202 -9.31 -18.76 13.62
C ASP A 202 -9.71 -18.44 12.17
N GLN A 203 -10.61 -17.48 11.98
CA GLN A 203 -11.02 -17.02 10.66
C GLN A 203 -10.03 -16.05 10.04
N CYS A 204 -9.80 -16.21 8.73
CA CYS A 204 -9.01 -15.28 7.95
C CYS A 204 -9.68 -13.91 7.85
N LEU A 205 -8.85 -12.86 7.91
CA LEU A 205 -9.25 -11.51 7.50
C LEU A 205 -9.11 -11.35 5.99
N PHE A 206 -10.06 -10.69 5.35
CA PHE A 206 -9.98 -10.33 3.94
C PHE A 206 -9.42 -8.90 3.82
N LEU A 207 -8.20 -8.78 3.32
CA LEU A 207 -7.45 -7.53 3.29
C LEU A 207 -7.03 -7.12 1.88
N LYS A 208 -6.73 -5.85 1.69
CA LYS A 208 -6.11 -5.31 0.48
C LYS A 208 -4.60 -5.54 0.52
N MET A 209 -4.07 -6.20 -0.51
CA MET A 209 -2.62 -6.34 -0.68
C MET A 209 -1.98 -5.05 -1.18
N LEU A 210 -0.80 -4.72 -0.62
CA LEU A 210 0.06 -3.65 -1.12
C LEU A 210 1.35 -4.21 -1.73
N LYS A 211 1.83 -5.38 -1.27
CA LYS A 211 2.98 -6.09 -1.82
C LYS A 211 2.85 -7.59 -1.55
N GLY A 212 3.05 -8.39 -2.57
CA GLY A 212 3.18 -9.85 -2.49
C GLY A 212 4.61 -10.31 -2.21
N SER A 213 4.79 -11.62 -2.09
CA SER A 213 6.11 -12.25 -1.98
C SER A 213 6.88 -12.24 -3.30
N THR A 214 6.18 -12.20 -4.42
CA THR A 214 6.75 -12.10 -5.76
C THR A 214 6.59 -10.68 -6.29
N ILE A 215 7.67 -10.11 -6.78
CA ILE A 215 7.66 -8.81 -7.45
C ILE A 215 7.43 -9.06 -8.94
N SER A 216 6.30 -8.61 -9.45
CA SER A 216 5.99 -8.66 -10.89
C SER A 216 5.35 -7.35 -11.34
N THR A 217 5.82 -6.83 -12.45
CA THR A 217 5.28 -5.62 -13.07
C THR A 217 3.89 -5.84 -13.69
N SER A 218 3.48 -7.10 -13.86
CA SER A 218 2.15 -7.45 -14.37
C SER A 218 1.07 -7.42 -13.30
N LEU A 219 1.45 -7.45 -12.01
CA LEU A 219 0.49 -7.44 -10.91
C LEU A 219 0.02 -6.01 -10.63
N PRO A 220 -1.29 -5.80 -10.37
CA PRO A 220 -1.84 -4.48 -10.07
C PRO A 220 -1.11 -3.77 -8.93
N ILE A 221 -0.72 -4.52 -7.89
CA ILE A 221 -0.03 -3.98 -6.70
C ILE A 221 1.38 -3.45 -6.98
N TRP A 222 1.99 -3.74 -8.15
CA TRP A 222 3.28 -3.18 -8.52
C TRP A 222 3.31 -1.65 -8.47
N ASP A 223 2.22 -1.05 -8.88
CA ASP A 223 2.09 0.41 -8.94
C ASP A 223 1.78 1.05 -7.59
N LEU A 224 1.44 0.26 -6.56
CA LEU A 224 1.20 0.77 -5.21
C LEU A 224 2.49 1.08 -4.46
N MET A 225 3.61 0.45 -4.81
CA MET A 225 4.92 0.81 -4.25
C MET A 225 5.43 2.11 -4.86
N MET A 226 5.75 3.09 -4.02
CA MET A 226 6.33 4.37 -4.45
C MET A 226 7.78 4.15 -4.88
N LYS A 227 8.11 4.51 -6.12
CA LYS A 227 9.44 4.35 -6.75
C LYS A 227 10.13 5.71 -6.96
N ASN A 228 9.64 6.74 -6.30
CA ASN A 228 10.09 8.12 -6.42
C ASN A 228 10.47 8.77 -5.08
N VAL A 229 10.67 7.94 -4.05
CA VAL A 229 11.12 8.39 -2.72
C VAL A 229 12.58 8.02 -2.55
N TYR A 230 13.41 9.00 -2.21
CA TYR A 230 14.86 8.86 -2.10
C TYR A 230 15.34 9.34 -0.74
N SER A 231 16.26 8.60 -0.13
CA SER A 231 16.94 9.04 1.08
C SER A 231 18.08 9.99 0.72
N LEU A 232 18.08 11.18 1.28
CA LEU A 232 19.16 12.17 1.10
C LEU A 232 20.39 11.86 1.98
N GLY A 233 20.27 10.96 2.95
CA GLY A 233 21.34 10.68 3.90
C GLY A 233 21.72 11.86 4.80
N ALA A 234 20.90 12.91 4.85
CA ALA A 234 21.15 14.13 5.59
C ALA A 234 20.03 14.44 6.58
N TYR A 235 20.40 15.01 7.73
CA TYR A 235 19.46 15.47 8.75
C TYR A 235 19.35 16.99 8.72
N GLN A 236 18.20 17.53 9.10
CA GLN A 236 17.95 18.97 9.23
C GLN A 236 18.29 19.77 7.96
N VAL A 237 17.88 19.26 6.80
CA VAL A 237 18.09 19.94 5.52
C VAL A 237 17.38 21.30 5.53
N GLN A 238 18.14 22.38 5.26
CA GLN A 238 17.59 23.72 5.17
C GLN A 238 16.85 23.90 3.84
N LYS A 239 15.55 24.06 3.91
CA LYS A 239 14.65 24.17 2.75
C LYS A 239 15.06 25.29 1.79
N ASP A 240 15.44 26.45 2.31
CA ASP A 240 15.77 27.65 1.50
C ASP A 240 17.04 27.49 0.67
N LYS A 241 17.96 26.61 1.10
CA LYS A 241 19.24 26.37 0.43
C LYS A 241 19.26 25.05 -0.35
N PHE A 242 18.19 24.26 -0.28
CA PHE A 242 18.09 23.02 -1.03
C PHE A 242 17.84 23.31 -2.51
N ARG A 243 18.63 22.65 -3.38
CA ARG A 243 18.47 22.70 -4.83
C ARG A 243 18.50 21.28 -5.36
N LEU A 244 17.49 20.91 -6.13
CA LEU A 244 17.40 19.62 -6.81
C LEU A 244 17.48 19.82 -8.32
N TYR A 245 18.37 19.07 -8.96
CA TYR A 245 18.49 19.04 -10.40
C TYR A 245 18.28 17.61 -10.89
N ILE A 246 17.38 17.42 -11.85
CA ILE A 246 17.17 16.14 -12.50
C ILE A 246 18.02 16.13 -13.78
N LYS A 247 18.99 15.20 -13.84
CA LYS A 247 19.86 15.03 -15.03
C LYS A 247 19.40 13.81 -15.80
N TYR A 248 19.14 13.97 -17.08
CA TYR A 248 18.91 12.88 -18.01
C TYR A 248 20.10 12.81 -18.98
N PRO A 249 21.11 11.95 -18.73
CA PRO A 249 22.26 11.82 -19.62
C PRO A 249 21.83 11.12 -20.92
N VAL A 250 21.70 11.87 -22.00
CA VAL A 250 21.50 11.33 -23.34
C VAL A 250 22.89 11.08 -23.93
N SER A 251 23.24 9.83 -24.17
CA SER A 251 24.44 9.48 -24.92
C SER A 251 24.16 9.70 -26.40
N TYR A 252 24.63 10.81 -26.96
CA TYR A 252 24.76 10.95 -28.39
C TYR A 252 25.92 10.07 -28.84
N LYS A 253 25.64 8.85 -29.31
CA LYS A 253 26.58 8.17 -30.20
C LYS A 253 26.56 8.94 -31.51
N HIS A 254 27.60 9.69 -31.80
CA HIS A 254 27.87 10.14 -33.17
C HIS A 254 28.07 8.88 -34.01
N LEU A 255 27.14 8.66 -34.93
CA LEU A 255 27.30 7.75 -36.07
C LEU A 255 28.27 8.36 -37.05
#